data_c538012aa08a9cdc064f8c8c6682b0cb
#
_entry.id   c538012aa08a9cdc064f8c8c6682b0cb
#
_cell.length_a   1.000
_cell.length_b   1.000
_cell.length_c   1.000
_cell.angle_alpha   90.00
_cell.angle_beta   90.00
_cell.angle_gamma   90.00
#
_symmetry.space_group_name_H-M   'P 1'
#
loop_
_entity.id
_entity.type
_entity.pdbx_description
1 polymer ?
#
loop_
_entity_poly.entity_id
_entity_poly.type
_entity_poly.pdbx_seq_one_letter_code
_entity_poly.pdbx_strand_id
1 'polypeptide(L)'
;MLTFFPTDILLLSTVLAMAVCLLLSLRQEHLRRPWRKVMGSATGLVSALILGLFTLVAVLDSVRIDQGTQTLSLLDLGLSGLRTASEKTYSEPLSIYASVHEMVRGSDGREVWTAPRLVFAGQHLKHPQEDHRSDLIQRFFKGLILGGSGGLLLAALTAWSLGSSGRPKIFSLRQSFEHLSRPLRAVMITWIILGCLVGIAGAWAAEYHVLGTDKVGNDVLFQCLKGIRTGIVIGTLTTLATLPLSLGLGILAGFYRGWVDDIIQYLYTTLNAVPGVLLIAAAMLVMESIMSRHDAFFQSLAARADFRLLALCLILGITSWTGLCRLIRAETLKLREMDYVQAARVLGVSEFRILLRHILPNLFHLVLISVALDFSSLVLAEAVLSYINIGVDPSTESWGNMINTARLELARDPPVWWSLLGAFGFMFVLVLCANLLADVLRDAFDPKRDHVA
;
A
#
# COMPACT_ATOMS: atom_id res chain seq x y z
N MET A 1 -21.82 -11.59 -11.62
CA MET A 1 -21.15 -12.76 -11.03
C MET A 1 -19.86 -12.27 -10.38
N LEU A 2 -19.41 -12.81 -9.22
CA LEU A 2 -18.14 -12.40 -8.64
C LEU A 2 -17.00 -13.02 -9.47
N THR A 3 -16.06 -12.19 -9.91
CA THR A 3 -14.86 -12.61 -10.63
C THR A 3 -13.63 -12.18 -9.86
N PHE A 4 -12.65 -13.08 -9.74
CA PHE A 4 -11.40 -12.80 -9.05
C PHE A 4 -10.23 -13.12 -9.97
N PHE A 5 -9.29 -12.21 -10.09
CA PHE A 5 -8.01 -12.48 -10.72
C PHE A 5 -7.07 -13.23 -9.75
N PRO A 6 -6.03 -13.90 -10.27
CA PRO A 6 -5.04 -14.60 -9.44
C PRO A 6 -4.42 -13.71 -8.35
N THR A 7 -4.09 -12.46 -8.64
CA THR A 7 -3.55 -11.53 -7.64
C THR A 7 -4.56 -11.16 -6.58
N ASP A 8 -5.86 -11.06 -6.91
CA ASP A 8 -6.92 -10.76 -5.96
C ASP A 8 -7.09 -11.90 -4.94
N ILE A 9 -7.11 -13.16 -5.42
CA ILE A 9 -7.21 -14.35 -4.55
C ILE A 9 -6.00 -14.41 -3.62
N LEU A 10 -4.80 -14.20 -4.14
CA LEU A 10 -3.58 -14.21 -3.34
C LEU A 10 -3.56 -13.08 -2.32
N LEU A 11 -3.96 -11.87 -2.68
CA LEU A 11 -4.06 -10.75 -1.74
C LEU A 11 -5.06 -11.05 -0.62
N LEU A 12 -6.28 -11.50 -0.96
CA LEU A 12 -7.31 -11.83 0.04
C LEU A 12 -6.84 -12.96 0.96
N SER A 13 -6.19 -13.98 0.41
CA SER A 13 -5.64 -15.09 1.21
C SER A 13 -4.51 -14.63 2.14
N THR A 14 -3.62 -13.73 1.69
CA THR A 14 -2.54 -13.18 2.53
C THR A 14 -3.08 -12.28 3.62
N VAL A 15 -4.04 -11.40 3.33
CA VAL A 15 -4.69 -10.56 4.34
C VAL A 15 -5.40 -11.42 5.39
N LEU A 16 -6.12 -12.47 4.96
CA LEU A 16 -6.76 -13.42 5.86
C LEU A 16 -5.73 -14.16 6.73
N ALA A 17 -4.65 -14.66 6.11
CA ALA A 17 -3.57 -15.34 6.82
C ALA A 17 -2.90 -14.42 7.86
N MET A 18 -2.63 -13.15 7.51
CA MET A 18 -2.09 -12.15 8.44
C MET A 18 -3.06 -11.90 9.61
N ALA A 19 -4.36 -11.75 9.35
CA ALA A 19 -5.36 -11.58 10.39
C ALA A 19 -5.42 -12.80 11.34
N VAL A 20 -5.40 -14.01 10.78
CA VAL A 20 -5.36 -15.26 11.57
C VAL A 20 -4.08 -15.35 12.40
N CYS A 21 -2.91 -15.07 11.79
CA CYS A 21 -1.63 -15.04 12.51
C CYS A 21 -1.62 -14.03 13.65
N LEU A 22 -2.18 -12.85 13.43
CA LEU A 22 -2.33 -11.82 14.46
C LEU A 22 -3.21 -12.32 15.61
N LEU A 23 -4.37 -12.90 15.31
CA LEU A 23 -5.30 -13.46 16.31
C LEU A 23 -4.67 -14.59 17.10
N LEU A 24 -3.91 -15.50 16.44
CA LEU A 24 -3.20 -16.59 17.10
C LEU A 24 -2.06 -16.07 17.98
N SER A 25 -1.33 -15.06 17.52
CA SER A 25 -0.24 -14.45 18.29
C SER A 25 -0.75 -13.75 19.56
N LEU A 26 -1.94 -13.14 19.50
CA LEU A 26 -2.58 -12.54 20.68
C LEU A 26 -3.05 -13.57 21.74
N ARG A 27 -3.22 -14.85 21.36
CA ARG A 27 -3.56 -15.95 22.28
C ARG A 27 -2.35 -16.48 23.05
N GLN A 28 -1.13 -16.33 22.52
CA GLN A 28 0.09 -16.83 23.16
C GLN A 28 0.68 -15.75 24.06
N GLU A 29 0.90 -16.06 25.34
CA GLU A 29 1.34 -15.06 26.34
C GLU A 29 2.68 -14.40 26.00
N HIS A 30 3.66 -15.15 25.49
CA HIS A 30 4.98 -14.64 25.14
C HIS A 30 4.93 -13.66 23.94
N LEU A 31 3.99 -13.82 23.01
CA LEU A 31 3.78 -12.89 21.88
C LEU A 31 2.84 -11.74 22.24
N ARG A 32 1.96 -11.94 23.22
CA ARG A 32 1.01 -10.92 23.67
C ARG A 32 1.71 -9.71 24.31
N ARG A 33 2.83 -9.93 25.02
CA ARG A 33 3.59 -8.82 25.65
C ARG A 33 4.13 -7.81 24.62
N PRO A 34 4.85 -8.21 23.56
CA PRO A 34 5.27 -7.30 22.49
C PRO A 34 4.10 -6.56 21.85
N TRP A 35 3.00 -7.26 21.52
CA TRP A 35 1.82 -6.62 20.92
C TRP A 35 1.20 -5.56 21.85
N ARG A 36 1.20 -5.76 23.16
CA ARG A 36 0.76 -4.73 24.11
C ARG A 36 1.64 -3.49 24.07
N LYS A 37 2.96 -3.63 23.87
CA LYS A 37 3.88 -2.49 23.69
C LYS A 37 3.55 -1.72 22.40
N VAL A 38 3.30 -2.44 21.29
CA VAL A 38 2.86 -1.83 20.01
C VAL A 38 1.56 -1.04 20.22
N MET A 39 0.56 -1.65 20.85
CA MET A 39 -0.73 -1.00 21.17
C MET A 39 -0.59 0.14 22.18
N GLY A 40 0.45 0.17 22.97
CA GLY A 40 0.80 1.26 23.90
C GLY A 40 1.53 2.43 23.22
N SER A 41 1.97 2.28 21.97
CA SER A 41 2.67 3.31 21.20
C SER A 41 1.65 4.10 20.35
N ALA A 42 1.71 5.44 20.45
CA ALA A 42 0.87 6.32 19.63
C ALA A 42 1.23 6.20 18.13
N THR A 43 2.52 6.18 17.82
CA THR A 43 3.03 6.01 16.44
C THR A 43 2.62 4.66 15.87
N GLY A 44 2.74 3.57 16.65
CA GLY A 44 2.35 2.22 16.23
C GLY A 44 0.86 2.11 15.90
N LEU A 45 -0.02 2.64 16.76
CA LEU A 45 -1.46 2.58 16.51
C LEU A 45 -1.89 3.46 15.33
N VAL A 46 -1.34 4.67 15.20
CA VAL A 46 -1.67 5.57 14.08
C VAL A 46 -1.21 4.97 12.75
N SER A 47 0.03 4.47 12.67
CA SER A 47 0.54 3.86 11.45
C SER A 47 -0.21 2.57 11.09
N ALA A 48 -0.54 1.73 12.08
CA ALA A 48 -1.35 0.53 11.86
C ALA A 48 -2.78 0.87 11.37
N LEU A 49 -3.38 1.94 11.88
CA LEU A 49 -4.69 2.42 11.44
C LEU A 49 -4.66 2.86 9.98
N ILE A 50 -3.67 3.71 9.61
CA ILE A 50 -3.55 4.20 8.23
C ILE A 50 -3.27 3.05 7.27
N LEU A 51 -2.34 2.13 7.59
CA LEU A 51 -2.06 0.94 6.78
C LEU A 51 -3.28 0.02 6.68
N GLY A 52 -4.06 -0.10 7.76
CA GLY A 52 -5.33 -0.82 7.77
C GLY A 52 -6.35 -0.22 6.79
N LEU A 53 -6.44 1.11 6.71
CA LEU A 53 -7.29 1.80 5.73
C LEU A 53 -6.81 1.59 4.29
N PHE A 54 -5.49 1.68 4.04
CA PHE A 54 -4.92 1.35 2.73
C PHE A 54 -5.22 -0.10 2.34
N THR A 55 -5.05 -1.04 3.26
CA THR A 55 -5.38 -2.46 3.04
C THR A 55 -6.87 -2.65 2.77
N LEU A 56 -7.75 -1.94 3.49
CA LEU A 56 -9.20 -1.97 3.24
C LEU A 56 -9.54 -1.49 1.83
N VAL A 57 -8.95 -0.37 1.38
CA VAL A 57 -9.14 0.13 0.01
C VAL A 57 -8.65 -0.90 -1.02
N ALA A 58 -7.48 -1.52 -0.79
CA ALA A 58 -6.96 -2.57 -1.67
C ALA A 58 -7.88 -3.80 -1.74
N VAL A 59 -8.46 -4.22 -0.60
CA VAL A 59 -9.43 -5.32 -0.54
C VAL A 59 -10.72 -4.97 -1.27
N LEU A 60 -11.24 -3.75 -1.10
CA LEU A 60 -12.44 -3.29 -1.82
C LEU A 60 -12.21 -3.23 -3.33
N ASP A 61 -11.00 -2.88 -3.78
CA ASP A 61 -10.66 -2.89 -5.20
C ASP A 61 -10.39 -4.29 -5.77
N SER A 62 -10.09 -5.26 -4.92
CA SER A 62 -9.86 -6.66 -5.31
C SER A 62 -11.16 -7.47 -5.44
N VAL A 63 -12.27 -7.02 -4.85
CA VAL A 63 -13.58 -7.67 -5.01
C VAL A 63 -14.27 -7.09 -6.23
N ARG A 64 -14.41 -7.91 -7.29
CA ARG A 64 -14.94 -7.50 -8.59
C ARG A 64 -16.27 -8.15 -8.90
N ILE A 65 -17.15 -7.39 -9.53
CA ILE A 65 -18.49 -7.82 -9.99
C ILE A 65 -18.53 -7.71 -11.51
N ASP A 66 -18.82 -8.81 -12.17
CA ASP A 66 -19.04 -8.85 -13.60
C ASP A 66 -20.46 -8.36 -13.92
N GLN A 67 -20.55 -7.28 -14.70
CA GLN A 67 -21.80 -6.71 -15.20
C GLN A 67 -22.02 -7.02 -16.70
N GLY A 68 -21.34 -8.03 -17.23
CA GLY A 68 -21.51 -8.53 -18.61
C GLY A 68 -20.66 -7.80 -19.65
N THR A 69 -20.53 -6.50 -19.60
CA THR A 69 -19.68 -5.70 -20.51
C THR A 69 -18.36 -5.27 -19.89
N GLN A 70 -18.32 -5.12 -18.57
CA GLN A 70 -17.14 -4.68 -17.82
C GLN A 70 -17.13 -5.33 -16.43
N THR A 71 -15.92 -5.65 -15.96
CA THR A 71 -15.69 -6.07 -14.57
C THR A 71 -15.43 -4.82 -13.73
N LEU A 72 -16.27 -4.54 -12.75
CA LEU A 72 -16.17 -3.40 -11.85
C LEU A 72 -15.79 -3.87 -10.44
N SER A 73 -14.84 -3.17 -9.79
CA SER A 73 -14.56 -3.42 -8.38
C SER A 73 -15.61 -2.77 -7.46
N LEU A 74 -15.69 -3.22 -6.21
CA LEU A 74 -16.51 -2.53 -5.20
C LEU A 74 -16.06 -1.07 -5.01
N LEU A 75 -14.78 -0.81 -5.15
CA LEU A 75 -14.23 0.54 -5.12
C LEU A 75 -14.75 1.39 -6.29
N ASP A 76 -14.81 0.82 -7.52
CA ASP A 76 -15.36 1.49 -8.70
C ASP A 76 -16.83 1.86 -8.53
N LEU A 77 -17.61 1.00 -7.87
CA LEU A 77 -19.01 1.28 -7.55
C LEU A 77 -19.15 2.40 -6.52
N GLY A 78 -18.31 2.37 -5.48
CA GLY A 78 -18.28 3.41 -4.45
C GLY A 78 -17.82 4.77 -4.97
N LEU A 79 -16.90 4.77 -5.94
CA LEU A 79 -16.32 5.96 -6.57
C LEU A 79 -16.86 6.21 -7.99
N SER A 80 -18.07 5.74 -8.29
CA SER A 80 -18.68 5.86 -9.62
C SER A 80 -18.71 7.29 -10.14
N GLY A 81 -18.94 8.27 -9.27
CA GLY A 81 -18.92 9.70 -9.61
C GLY A 81 -17.55 10.14 -10.16
N LEU A 82 -16.45 9.78 -9.48
CA LEU A 82 -15.08 10.11 -9.92
C LEU A 82 -14.70 9.34 -11.20
N ARG A 83 -15.13 8.10 -11.33
CA ARG A 83 -14.85 7.27 -12.49
C ARG A 83 -15.52 7.79 -13.76
N THR A 84 -16.77 8.27 -13.67
CA THR A 84 -17.51 8.79 -14.81
C THR A 84 -17.21 10.25 -15.14
N ALA A 85 -16.62 10.96 -14.19
CA ALA A 85 -16.14 12.32 -14.36
C ALA A 85 -14.88 12.31 -15.22
N SER A 86 -15.01 12.40 -16.53
CA SER A 86 -13.88 12.49 -17.46
C SER A 86 -13.97 13.77 -18.26
N GLU A 87 -12.82 14.35 -18.52
CA GLU A 87 -12.66 15.55 -19.33
C GLU A 87 -11.97 15.20 -20.66
N LYS A 88 -11.80 16.19 -21.51
CA LYS A 88 -11.12 15.98 -22.79
C LYS A 88 -9.59 15.83 -22.61
N THR A 89 -9.02 16.55 -21.64
CA THR A 89 -7.58 16.64 -21.40
C THR A 89 -7.30 17.18 -19.99
N TYR A 90 -6.08 17.60 -19.75
CA TYR A 90 -5.63 18.17 -18.47
C TYR A 90 -6.50 19.29 -17.94
N SER A 91 -6.84 19.21 -16.67
CA SER A 91 -7.36 20.34 -15.88
C SER A 91 -6.57 20.49 -14.60
N GLU A 92 -6.38 21.72 -14.14
CA GLU A 92 -5.77 21.99 -12.84
C GLU A 92 -6.68 21.54 -11.69
N PRO A 93 -6.11 21.26 -10.51
CA PRO A 93 -6.88 20.97 -9.31
C PRO A 93 -7.94 22.04 -9.04
N LEU A 94 -9.19 21.61 -8.83
CA LEU A 94 -10.34 22.46 -8.54
C LEU A 94 -10.66 23.53 -9.61
N SER A 95 -10.10 23.44 -10.81
CA SER A 95 -10.37 24.33 -11.92
C SER A 95 -11.73 24.05 -12.60
N ILE A 96 -12.27 25.04 -13.27
CA ILE A 96 -13.45 24.95 -14.15
C ILE A 96 -13.10 25.11 -15.63
N TYR A 97 -11.83 25.40 -15.93
CA TYR A 97 -11.28 25.54 -17.27
C TYR A 97 -10.16 24.51 -17.49
N ALA A 98 -10.01 24.07 -18.74
CA ALA A 98 -8.90 23.23 -19.14
C ALA A 98 -7.56 23.98 -19.03
N SER A 99 -6.48 23.26 -18.73
CA SER A 99 -5.13 23.86 -18.71
C SER A 99 -4.57 24.11 -20.10
N VAL A 100 -5.13 23.48 -21.13
CA VAL A 100 -4.69 23.60 -22.52
C VAL A 100 -5.60 24.56 -23.26
N HIS A 101 -5.01 25.54 -23.94
CA HIS A 101 -5.76 26.46 -24.81
C HIS A 101 -6.08 25.77 -26.13
N GLU A 102 -7.29 25.97 -26.60
CA GLU A 102 -7.80 25.46 -27.89
C GLU A 102 -8.49 26.61 -28.66
N MET A 103 -8.64 26.41 -29.97
CA MET A 103 -9.49 27.27 -30.79
C MET A 103 -10.95 26.96 -30.47
N VAL A 104 -11.59 27.84 -29.73
CA VAL A 104 -13.02 27.71 -29.36
C VAL A 104 -13.81 28.71 -30.21
N ARG A 105 -14.91 28.24 -30.81
CA ARG A 105 -15.81 29.09 -31.57
C ARG A 105 -16.64 29.93 -30.61
N GLY A 106 -16.37 31.23 -30.58
CA GLY A 106 -17.13 32.19 -29.76
C GLY A 106 -18.59 32.32 -30.23
N SER A 107 -19.43 32.94 -29.40
CA SER A 107 -20.83 33.28 -29.73
C SER A 107 -20.97 34.12 -31.02
N ASP A 108 -19.91 34.85 -31.37
CA ASP A 108 -19.85 35.71 -32.56
C ASP A 108 -19.35 34.95 -33.81
N GLY A 109 -19.22 33.62 -33.75
CA GLY A 109 -18.73 32.79 -34.86
C GLY A 109 -17.24 32.92 -35.16
N ARG A 110 -16.49 33.73 -34.41
CA ARG A 110 -15.03 33.86 -34.51
C ARG A 110 -14.33 32.78 -33.70
N GLU A 111 -13.26 32.26 -34.25
CA GLU A 111 -12.40 31.33 -33.50
C GLU A 111 -11.47 32.15 -32.58
N VAL A 112 -11.55 31.90 -31.28
CA VAL A 112 -10.72 32.54 -30.27
C VAL A 112 -9.88 31.49 -29.57
N TRP A 113 -8.59 31.81 -29.42
CA TRP A 113 -7.67 30.94 -28.66
C TRP A 113 -7.88 31.14 -27.17
N THR A 114 -8.55 30.18 -26.53
CA THR A 114 -8.90 30.28 -25.09
C THR A 114 -8.92 28.90 -24.44
N ALA A 115 -8.85 28.87 -23.10
CA ALA A 115 -9.05 27.65 -22.33
C ALA A 115 -10.55 27.28 -22.34
N PRO A 116 -10.95 26.11 -22.88
CA PRO A 116 -12.35 25.71 -22.91
C PRO A 116 -12.84 25.41 -21.49
N ARG A 117 -14.14 25.63 -21.28
CA ARG A 117 -14.81 25.22 -20.04
C ARG A 117 -14.85 23.69 -19.97
N LEU A 118 -14.61 23.16 -18.76
CA LEU A 118 -14.68 21.73 -18.49
C LEU A 118 -16.12 21.22 -18.62
N VAL A 119 -16.26 19.94 -18.98
CA VAL A 119 -17.57 19.32 -19.19
C VAL A 119 -18.20 18.94 -17.86
N PHE A 120 -17.43 18.36 -16.96
CA PHE A 120 -17.90 17.92 -15.65
C PHE A 120 -17.68 19.01 -14.59
N ALA A 121 -16.43 19.51 -14.45
CA ALA A 121 -16.09 20.40 -13.36
C ALA A 121 -16.82 21.74 -13.47
N GLY A 122 -17.58 22.05 -12.41
CA GLY A 122 -18.34 23.31 -12.31
C GLY A 122 -19.55 23.40 -13.27
N GLN A 123 -20.06 22.29 -13.81
CA GLN A 123 -21.21 22.28 -14.73
C GLN A 123 -22.45 22.97 -14.12
N HIS A 124 -22.65 22.83 -12.81
CA HIS A 124 -23.80 23.38 -12.08
C HIS A 124 -23.75 24.91 -11.94
N LEU A 125 -22.60 25.56 -12.17
CA LEU A 125 -22.44 27.00 -12.00
C LEU A 125 -23.06 27.78 -13.17
N LYS A 126 -23.94 28.75 -12.84
CA LYS A 126 -24.56 29.62 -13.82
C LYS A 126 -23.60 30.75 -14.25
N HIS A 127 -22.91 31.35 -13.29
CA HIS A 127 -21.89 32.40 -13.51
C HIS A 127 -20.52 31.88 -13.04
N PRO A 128 -19.77 31.12 -13.88
CA PRO A 128 -18.57 30.40 -13.46
C PRO A 128 -17.50 31.29 -12.83
N GLN A 129 -17.31 32.50 -13.32
CA GLN A 129 -16.28 33.43 -12.83
C GLN A 129 -16.61 34.05 -11.46
N GLU A 130 -17.89 34.26 -11.16
CA GLU A 130 -18.33 34.91 -9.91
C GLU A 130 -18.62 33.86 -8.81
N ASP A 131 -19.29 32.78 -9.19
CA ASP A 131 -19.80 31.80 -8.22
C ASP A 131 -18.76 30.72 -7.80
N HIS A 132 -17.73 30.47 -8.61
CA HIS A 132 -16.76 29.38 -8.39
C HIS A 132 -16.11 29.45 -7.01
N ARG A 133 -15.61 30.62 -6.62
CA ARG A 133 -14.91 30.76 -5.34
C ARG A 133 -15.85 30.58 -4.14
N SER A 134 -17.07 31.09 -4.24
CA SER A 134 -18.07 30.94 -3.18
C SER A 134 -18.55 29.49 -3.04
N ASP A 135 -18.74 28.78 -4.14
CA ASP A 135 -19.11 27.34 -4.14
C ASP A 135 -18.00 26.47 -3.54
N LEU A 136 -16.74 26.72 -3.90
CA LEU A 136 -15.61 25.99 -3.29
C LEU A 136 -15.56 26.17 -1.77
N ILE A 137 -15.78 27.38 -1.26
CA ILE A 137 -15.79 27.66 0.18
C ILE A 137 -16.99 26.99 0.85
N GLN A 138 -18.17 27.05 0.28
CA GLN A 138 -19.37 26.38 0.83
C GLN A 138 -19.18 24.88 0.90
N ARG A 139 -18.63 24.25 -0.14
CA ARG A 139 -18.33 22.81 -0.18
C ARG A 139 -17.24 22.43 0.81
N PHE A 140 -16.23 23.28 0.99
CA PHE A 140 -15.20 23.08 2.01
C PHE A 140 -15.82 22.97 3.40
N PHE A 141 -16.66 23.93 3.81
CA PHE A 141 -17.31 23.88 5.12
C PHE A 141 -18.29 22.73 5.24
N LYS A 142 -19.05 22.43 4.21
CA LYS A 142 -19.93 21.25 4.16
C LYS A 142 -19.14 19.96 4.35
N GLY A 143 -18.03 19.78 3.63
CA GLY A 143 -17.16 18.64 3.73
C GLY A 143 -16.48 18.54 5.10
N LEU A 144 -16.04 19.67 5.66
CA LEU A 144 -15.45 19.75 7.00
C LEU A 144 -16.44 19.32 8.09
N ILE A 145 -17.69 19.76 8.03
CA ILE A 145 -18.72 19.40 9.01
C ILE A 145 -19.10 17.93 8.87
N LEU A 146 -19.40 17.45 7.66
CA LEU A 146 -19.79 16.05 7.42
C LEU A 146 -18.65 15.09 7.73
N GLY A 147 -17.44 15.38 7.25
CA GLY A 147 -16.27 14.57 7.50
C GLY A 147 -15.82 14.62 8.94
N GLY A 148 -15.84 15.79 9.57
CA GLY A 148 -15.51 15.95 10.98
C GLY A 148 -16.49 15.22 11.90
N SER A 149 -17.79 15.27 11.62
CA SER A 149 -18.80 14.49 12.38
C SER A 149 -18.61 12.98 12.20
N GLY A 150 -18.32 12.50 10.98
CA GLY A 150 -17.98 11.09 10.72
C GLY A 150 -16.70 10.66 11.44
N GLY A 151 -15.65 11.49 11.40
CA GLY A 151 -14.40 11.25 12.12
C GLY A 151 -14.59 11.20 13.64
N LEU A 152 -15.40 12.09 14.20
CA LEU A 152 -15.78 12.08 15.62
C LEU A 152 -16.54 10.80 16.00
N LEU A 153 -17.45 10.35 15.16
CA LEU A 153 -18.21 9.12 15.38
C LEU A 153 -17.27 7.90 15.38
N LEU A 154 -16.36 7.79 14.42
CA LEU A 154 -15.36 6.72 14.38
C LEU A 154 -14.41 6.79 15.58
N ALA A 155 -13.99 7.98 15.97
CA ALA A 155 -13.18 8.21 17.17
C ALA A 155 -13.91 7.74 18.44
N ALA A 156 -15.21 8.06 18.57
CA ALA A 156 -16.03 7.61 19.69
C ALA A 156 -16.21 6.08 19.72
N LEU A 157 -16.44 5.44 18.56
CA LEU A 157 -16.55 4.00 18.43
C LEU A 157 -15.24 3.29 18.81
N THR A 158 -14.09 3.80 18.37
CA THR A 158 -12.78 3.24 18.75
C THR A 158 -12.48 3.44 20.24
N ALA A 159 -12.83 4.57 20.80
CA ALA A 159 -12.71 4.82 22.24
C ALA A 159 -13.60 3.87 23.06
N TRP A 160 -14.81 3.61 22.58
CA TRP A 160 -15.73 2.68 23.23
C TRP A 160 -15.24 1.22 23.16
N SER A 161 -14.77 0.78 22.00
CA SER A 161 -14.30 -0.61 21.79
C SER A 161 -12.99 -0.93 22.54
N LEU A 162 -12.07 0.01 22.62
CA LEU A 162 -10.76 -0.16 23.27
C LEU A 162 -10.77 0.27 24.75
N GLY A 163 -11.73 1.11 25.16
CA GLY A 163 -11.85 1.65 26.51
C GLY A 163 -12.69 0.81 27.48
N SER A 164 -13.15 -0.38 27.12
CA SER A 164 -14.19 -1.14 27.82
C SER A 164 -13.82 -1.78 29.17
N SER A 165 -12.77 -1.31 29.85
CA SER A 165 -12.46 -1.73 31.24
C SER A 165 -13.10 -0.86 32.34
N GLY A 166 -13.85 0.16 32.00
CA GLY A 166 -14.56 0.99 32.97
C GLY A 166 -15.68 1.74 32.28
N ARG A 167 -16.91 1.59 32.78
CA ARG A 167 -18.11 2.22 32.23
C ARG A 167 -17.87 3.69 31.88
N PRO A 168 -18.08 4.12 30.61
CA PRO A 168 -18.01 5.53 30.27
C PRO A 168 -19.14 6.25 31.00
N LYS A 169 -18.82 7.00 32.03
CA LYS A 169 -19.75 8.02 32.53
C LYS A 169 -19.84 9.08 31.43
N ILE A 170 -21.00 9.18 30.82
CA ILE A 170 -21.39 10.23 29.88
C ILE A 170 -21.40 11.56 30.65
N PHE A 171 -20.24 12.09 30.91
CA PHE A 171 -20.11 13.44 31.50
C PHE A 171 -18.90 14.13 30.85
N SER A 172 -19.18 15.14 30.05
CA SER A 172 -18.29 16.04 29.31
C SER A 172 -17.18 15.38 28.48
N LEU A 173 -17.26 15.50 27.17
CA LEU A 173 -16.27 15.06 26.17
C LEU A 173 -14.84 15.49 26.54
N ARG A 174 -14.66 16.64 27.16
CA ARG A 174 -13.37 17.20 27.57
C ARG A 174 -12.70 16.40 28.70
N GLN A 175 -13.45 16.02 29.74
CA GLN A 175 -12.90 15.22 30.85
C GLN A 175 -12.60 13.78 30.44
N SER A 176 -13.42 13.19 29.57
CA SER A 176 -13.14 11.86 28.99
C SER A 176 -11.85 11.86 28.16
N PHE A 177 -11.55 12.96 27.46
CA PHE A 177 -10.35 13.08 26.63
C PHE A 177 -9.06 13.19 27.45
N GLU A 178 -9.08 13.85 28.61
CA GLU A 178 -7.91 14.02 29.47
C GLU A 178 -7.52 12.75 30.23
N HIS A 179 -8.47 11.86 30.51
CA HIS A 179 -8.23 10.57 31.17
C HIS A 179 -7.87 9.43 30.20
N LEU A 180 -7.94 9.65 28.89
CA LEU A 180 -7.57 8.66 27.88
C LEU A 180 -6.05 8.50 27.77
N SER A 181 -5.57 7.26 27.56
CA SER A 181 -4.15 7.01 27.29
C SER A 181 -3.65 7.80 26.06
N ARG A 182 -2.39 8.23 26.08
CA ARG A 182 -1.77 8.98 24.98
C ARG A 182 -1.99 8.33 23.59
N PRO A 183 -1.80 6.99 23.42
CA PRO A 183 -2.01 6.35 22.12
C PRO A 183 -3.47 6.43 21.64
N LEU A 184 -4.44 6.29 22.52
CA LEU A 184 -5.85 6.36 22.15
C LEU A 184 -6.27 7.77 21.72
N ARG A 185 -5.74 8.81 22.38
CA ARG A 185 -5.92 10.21 21.95
C ARG A 185 -5.35 10.45 20.54
N ALA A 186 -4.17 9.91 20.25
CA ALA A 186 -3.57 10.04 18.92
C ALA A 186 -4.45 9.39 17.83
N VAL A 187 -5.00 8.18 18.08
CA VAL A 187 -5.92 7.51 17.16
C VAL A 187 -7.20 8.33 16.95
N MET A 188 -7.78 8.89 18.01
CA MET A 188 -8.97 9.74 17.88
C MET A 188 -8.70 10.99 17.03
N ILE A 189 -7.57 11.67 17.27
CA ILE A 189 -7.16 12.82 16.47
C ILE A 189 -6.98 12.41 15.01
N THR A 190 -6.36 11.26 14.76
CA THR A 190 -6.17 10.73 13.40
C THR A 190 -7.50 10.48 12.70
N TRP A 191 -8.50 9.89 13.38
CA TRP A 191 -9.83 9.71 12.82
C TRP A 191 -10.51 11.03 12.46
N ILE A 192 -10.38 12.06 13.30
CA ILE A 192 -10.95 13.37 13.04
C ILE A 192 -10.26 14.02 11.83
N ILE A 193 -8.92 14.00 11.78
CA ILE A 193 -8.16 14.55 10.65
C ILE A 193 -8.51 13.84 9.34
N LEU A 194 -8.48 12.49 9.33
CA LEU A 194 -8.84 11.69 8.15
C LEU A 194 -10.29 11.92 7.74
N GLY A 195 -11.21 11.97 8.71
CA GLY A 195 -12.61 12.29 8.44
C GLY A 195 -12.77 13.65 7.77
N CYS A 196 -12.12 14.69 8.29
CA CYS A 196 -12.13 16.02 7.68
C CYS A 196 -11.53 16.00 6.26
N LEU A 197 -10.38 15.37 6.06
CA LEU A 197 -9.73 15.29 4.74
C LEU A 197 -10.62 14.56 3.71
N VAL A 198 -11.14 13.38 4.08
CA VAL A 198 -12.04 12.60 3.21
C VAL A 198 -13.35 13.33 2.96
N GLY A 199 -13.90 13.99 3.97
CA GLY A 199 -15.14 14.76 3.83
C GLY A 199 -14.98 15.97 2.91
N ILE A 200 -13.89 16.73 3.04
CA ILE A 200 -13.57 17.87 2.15
C ILE A 200 -13.33 17.37 0.72
N ALA A 201 -12.48 16.34 0.56
CA ALA A 201 -12.20 15.76 -0.75
C ALA A 201 -13.49 15.22 -1.40
N GLY A 202 -14.35 14.52 -0.66
CA GLY A 202 -15.62 14.00 -1.17
C GLY A 202 -16.62 15.11 -1.55
N ALA A 203 -16.68 16.21 -0.77
CA ALA A 203 -17.56 17.33 -1.08
C ALA A 203 -17.11 18.11 -2.34
N TRP A 204 -15.81 18.21 -2.56
CA TRP A 204 -15.27 18.80 -3.80
C TRP A 204 -15.36 17.82 -4.97
N ALA A 205 -15.05 16.54 -4.76
CA ALA A 205 -15.08 15.50 -5.79
C ALA A 205 -16.46 15.28 -6.43
N ALA A 206 -17.53 15.72 -5.76
CA ALA A 206 -18.88 15.68 -6.33
C ALA A 206 -19.07 16.55 -7.56
N GLU A 207 -18.29 17.64 -7.71
CA GLU A 207 -18.49 18.62 -8.78
C GLU A 207 -17.17 19.16 -9.36
N TYR A 208 -16.03 18.76 -8.82
CA TYR A 208 -14.71 19.21 -9.25
C TYR A 208 -13.69 18.10 -9.21
N HIS A 209 -12.66 18.18 -10.03
CA HIS A 209 -11.48 17.33 -9.93
C HIS A 209 -10.55 17.81 -8.83
N VAL A 210 -10.51 17.12 -7.69
CA VAL A 210 -9.75 17.53 -6.49
C VAL A 210 -8.25 17.64 -6.77
N LEU A 211 -7.70 16.66 -7.47
CA LEU A 211 -6.29 16.61 -7.89
C LEU A 211 -6.12 16.84 -9.41
N GLY A 212 -7.12 17.46 -10.05
CA GLY A 212 -7.09 17.67 -11.49
C GLY A 212 -7.24 16.40 -12.31
N THR A 213 -6.95 16.48 -13.62
CA THR A 213 -7.08 15.38 -14.58
C THR A 213 -5.75 15.07 -15.26
N ASP A 214 -5.65 13.86 -15.80
CA ASP A 214 -4.52 13.37 -16.57
C ASP A 214 -4.61 13.74 -18.07
N LYS A 215 -3.69 13.19 -18.87
CA LYS A 215 -3.60 13.37 -20.33
C LYS A 215 -4.88 12.97 -21.07
N VAL A 216 -5.60 11.97 -20.58
CA VAL A 216 -6.81 11.41 -21.19
C VAL A 216 -8.06 12.00 -20.55
N GLY A 217 -7.89 12.88 -19.58
CA GLY A 217 -8.98 13.52 -18.85
C GLY A 217 -9.54 12.71 -17.69
N ASN A 218 -8.87 11.63 -17.25
CA ASN A 218 -9.28 10.86 -16.10
C ASN A 218 -8.93 11.60 -14.80
N ASP A 219 -9.72 11.39 -13.77
CA ASP A 219 -9.52 11.99 -12.46
C ASP A 219 -8.28 11.42 -11.75
N VAL A 220 -7.34 12.29 -11.37
CA VAL A 220 -6.08 11.91 -10.73
C VAL A 220 -6.30 11.34 -9.33
N LEU A 221 -7.29 11.84 -8.56
CA LEU A 221 -7.61 11.28 -7.24
C LEU A 221 -8.11 9.85 -7.36
N PHE A 222 -8.95 9.54 -8.36
CA PHE A 222 -9.39 8.19 -8.64
C PHE A 222 -8.22 7.26 -8.94
N GLN A 223 -7.28 7.66 -9.80
CA GLN A 223 -6.08 6.89 -10.13
C GLN A 223 -5.19 6.66 -8.89
N CYS A 224 -5.01 7.68 -8.05
CA CYS A 224 -4.25 7.55 -6.80
C CYS A 224 -4.87 6.51 -5.85
N LEU A 225 -6.20 6.50 -5.72
CA LEU A 225 -6.91 5.52 -4.87
C LEU A 225 -6.82 4.10 -5.44
N LYS A 226 -6.92 3.93 -6.76
CA LYS A 226 -6.73 2.64 -7.44
C LYS A 226 -5.30 2.13 -7.32
N GLY A 227 -4.31 3.02 -7.39
CA GLY A 227 -2.90 2.69 -7.21
C GLY A 227 -2.56 2.08 -5.84
N ILE A 228 -3.39 2.31 -4.81
CA ILE A 228 -3.24 1.69 -3.48
C ILE A 228 -3.22 0.16 -3.59
N ARG A 229 -4.15 -0.44 -4.35
CA ARG A 229 -4.20 -1.90 -4.54
C ARG A 229 -2.89 -2.42 -5.11
N THR A 230 -2.40 -1.80 -6.17
CA THR A 230 -1.14 -2.22 -6.82
C THR A 230 0.04 -2.16 -5.85
N GLY A 231 0.18 -1.08 -5.08
CA GLY A 231 1.23 -0.95 -4.06
C GLY A 231 1.15 -2.02 -2.96
N ILE A 232 -0.06 -2.28 -2.42
CA ILE A 232 -0.27 -3.32 -1.39
C ILE A 232 -0.02 -4.72 -1.96
N VAL A 233 -0.50 -5.03 -3.18
CA VAL A 233 -0.27 -6.31 -3.85
C VAL A 233 1.23 -6.56 -4.00
N ILE A 234 1.98 -5.59 -4.55
CA ILE A 234 3.43 -5.74 -4.77
C ILE A 234 4.15 -5.94 -3.43
N GLY A 235 3.91 -5.08 -2.46
CA GLY A 235 4.55 -5.20 -1.15
C GLY A 235 4.27 -6.54 -0.46
N THR A 236 3.02 -7.02 -0.51
CA THR A 236 2.63 -8.27 0.19
C THR A 236 2.99 -9.54 -0.58
N LEU A 237 2.65 -9.64 -1.87
CA LEU A 237 2.90 -10.87 -2.64
C LEU A 237 4.39 -11.09 -2.90
N THR A 238 5.15 -10.02 -3.14
CA THR A 238 6.60 -10.14 -3.29
C THR A 238 7.24 -10.64 -2.00
N THR A 239 6.84 -10.09 -0.85
CA THR A 239 7.31 -10.57 0.45
C THR A 239 6.95 -12.04 0.67
N LEU A 240 5.72 -12.45 0.33
CA LEU A 240 5.31 -13.85 0.42
C LEU A 240 6.16 -14.77 -0.47
N ALA A 241 6.56 -14.33 -1.67
CA ALA A 241 7.45 -15.07 -2.55
C ALA A 241 8.91 -15.13 -2.02
N THR A 242 9.37 -14.07 -1.36
CA THR A 242 10.71 -13.97 -0.79
C THR A 242 10.90 -14.85 0.44
N LEU A 243 9.89 -14.96 1.31
CA LEU A 243 9.99 -15.64 2.61
C LEU A 243 10.40 -17.11 2.54
N PRO A 244 9.81 -17.99 1.71
CA PRO A 244 10.20 -19.39 1.67
C PRO A 244 11.66 -19.60 1.28
N LEU A 245 12.15 -18.82 0.33
CA LEU A 245 13.54 -18.89 -0.14
C LEU A 245 14.51 -18.40 0.93
N SER A 246 14.25 -17.25 1.52
CA SER A 246 15.13 -16.65 2.53
C SER A 246 15.16 -17.45 3.83
N LEU A 247 14.01 -17.94 4.30
CA LEU A 247 13.92 -18.79 5.49
C LEU A 247 14.54 -20.16 5.25
N GLY A 248 14.12 -20.84 4.19
CA GLY A 248 14.60 -22.20 3.87
C GLY A 248 16.11 -22.21 3.69
N LEU A 249 16.63 -21.41 2.76
CA LEU A 249 18.06 -21.37 2.45
C LEU A 249 18.88 -20.79 3.62
N GLY A 250 18.39 -19.74 4.31
CA GLY A 250 19.10 -19.16 5.44
C GLY A 250 19.24 -20.12 6.63
N ILE A 251 18.17 -20.85 6.97
CA ILE A 251 18.21 -21.86 8.03
C ILE A 251 19.11 -23.03 7.64
N LEU A 252 19.00 -23.54 6.39
CA LEU A 252 19.84 -24.64 5.92
C LEU A 252 21.32 -24.28 5.96
N ALA A 253 21.70 -23.11 5.45
CA ALA A 253 23.06 -22.62 5.48
C ALA A 253 23.62 -22.47 6.91
N GLY A 254 22.84 -21.87 7.81
CA GLY A 254 23.26 -21.65 9.20
C GLY A 254 23.32 -22.93 10.03
N PHE A 255 22.43 -23.91 9.79
CA PHE A 255 22.33 -25.12 10.59
C PHE A 255 23.32 -26.21 10.14
N TYR A 256 23.39 -26.53 8.84
CA TYR A 256 24.23 -27.63 8.35
C TYR A 256 25.69 -27.24 8.20
N ARG A 257 26.02 -26.00 7.87
CA ARG A 257 27.39 -25.54 7.56
C ARG A 257 28.04 -26.32 6.41
N GLY A 258 29.35 -26.11 6.23
CA GLY A 258 30.14 -26.80 5.22
C GLY A 258 29.63 -26.55 3.80
N TRP A 259 29.61 -27.59 2.97
CA TRP A 259 29.29 -27.47 1.53
C TRP A 259 27.87 -26.87 1.25
N VAL A 260 26.89 -27.13 2.14
CA VAL A 260 25.54 -26.56 2.01
C VAL A 260 25.59 -25.04 2.15
N ASP A 261 26.33 -24.59 3.17
CA ASP A 261 26.55 -23.17 3.40
C ASP A 261 27.33 -22.53 2.25
N ASP A 262 28.40 -23.19 1.78
CA ASP A 262 29.26 -22.69 0.69
C ASP A 262 28.46 -22.51 -0.61
N ILE A 263 27.61 -23.48 -0.98
CA ILE A 263 26.74 -23.37 -2.16
C ILE A 263 25.75 -22.22 -2.03
N ILE A 264 25.07 -22.09 -0.89
CA ILE A 264 24.08 -21.03 -0.69
C ILE A 264 24.76 -19.66 -0.68
N GLN A 265 25.95 -19.54 -0.08
CA GLN A 265 26.75 -18.33 -0.12
C GLN A 265 27.17 -17.99 -1.54
N TYR A 266 27.62 -18.96 -2.31
CA TYR A 266 27.96 -18.75 -3.71
C TYR A 266 26.77 -18.24 -4.53
N LEU A 267 25.58 -18.84 -4.34
CA LEU A 267 24.35 -18.45 -5.02
C LEU A 267 23.98 -16.99 -4.73
N TYR A 268 23.88 -16.59 -3.47
CA TYR A 268 23.48 -15.22 -3.17
C TYR A 268 24.58 -14.20 -3.51
N THR A 269 25.85 -14.60 -3.45
CA THR A 269 26.95 -13.70 -3.84
C THR A 269 26.94 -13.47 -5.36
N THR A 270 26.70 -14.52 -6.14
CA THR A 270 26.60 -14.43 -7.60
C THR A 270 25.38 -13.57 -8.01
N LEU A 271 24.23 -13.78 -7.38
CA LEU A 271 23.04 -12.97 -7.66
C LEU A 271 23.27 -11.48 -7.32
N ASN A 272 23.93 -11.19 -6.20
CA ASN A 272 24.22 -9.82 -5.80
C ASN A 272 25.33 -9.15 -6.63
N ALA A 273 26.11 -9.90 -7.41
CA ALA A 273 27.09 -9.35 -8.32
C ALA A 273 26.45 -8.67 -9.55
N VAL A 274 25.21 -9.05 -9.88
CA VAL A 274 24.45 -8.43 -10.96
C VAL A 274 23.61 -7.27 -10.37
N PRO A 275 23.63 -6.08 -10.99
CA PRO A 275 22.74 -4.99 -10.55
C PRO A 275 21.27 -5.44 -10.58
N GLY A 276 20.59 -5.41 -9.41
CA GLY A 276 19.25 -5.99 -9.25
C GLY A 276 18.23 -5.48 -10.24
N VAL A 277 18.24 -4.18 -10.56
CA VAL A 277 17.33 -3.57 -11.55
C VAL A 277 17.52 -4.20 -12.94
N LEU A 278 18.77 -4.46 -13.36
CA LEU A 278 19.04 -5.09 -14.66
C LEU A 278 18.60 -6.55 -14.69
N LEU A 279 18.79 -7.28 -13.59
CA LEU A 279 18.34 -8.66 -13.49
C LEU A 279 16.81 -8.77 -13.57
N ILE A 280 16.10 -7.92 -12.85
CA ILE A 280 14.64 -7.85 -12.89
C ILE A 280 14.15 -7.44 -14.28
N ALA A 281 14.80 -6.44 -14.90
CA ALA A 281 14.49 -5.98 -16.23
C ALA A 281 14.63 -7.11 -17.28
N ALA A 282 15.73 -7.84 -17.26
CA ALA A 282 15.95 -8.97 -18.15
C ALA A 282 14.89 -10.07 -17.95
N ALA A 283 14.57 -10.42 -16.70
CA ALA A 283 13.56 -11.41 -16.38
C ALA A 283 12.15 -10.99 -16.86
N MET A 284 11.79 -9.70 -16.67
CA MET A 284 10.52 -9.15 -17.15
C MET A 284 10.41 -9.15 -18.68
N LEU A 285 11.49 -8.83 -19.40
CA LEU A 285 11.50 -8.89 -20.86
C LEU A 285 11.33 -10.34 -21.37
N VAL A 286 11.96 -11.31 -20.72
CA VAL A 286 11.77 -12.74 -21.04
C VAL A 286 10.31 -13.13 -20.77
N MET A 287 9.74 -12.71 -19.65
CA MET A 287 8.33 -12.98 -19.32
C MET A 287 7.39 -12.37 -20.36
N GLU A 288 7.63 -11.13 -20.77
CA GLU A 288 6.81 -10.46 -21.78
C GLU A 288 6.90 -11.18 -23.14
N SER A 289 8.08 -11.66 -23.52
CA SER A 289 8.26 -12.50 -24.72
C SER A 289 7.48 -13.82 -24.63
N ILE A 290 7.45 -14.46 -23.46
CA ILE A 290 6.65 -15.67 -23.23
C ILE A 290 5.15 -15.37 -23.32
N MET A 291 4.70 -14.29 -22.70
CA MET A 291 3.30 -13.85 -22.72
C MET A 291 2.82 -13.55 -24.15
N SER A 292 3.64 -12.87 -24.95
CA SER A 292 3.31 -12.53 -26.35
C SER A 292 3.21 -13.77 -27.28
N ARG A 293 3.98 -14.83 -26.97
CA ARG A 293 3.88 -16.11 -27.71
C ARG A 293 2.66 -16.92 -27.35
N HIS A 294 2.09 -16.69 -26.16
CA HIS A 294 0.96 -17.44 -25.63
C HIS A 294 -0.28 -16.54 -25.43
N ASP A 295 -0.47 -15.56 -26.29
CA ASP A 295 -1.54 -14.56 -26.19
C ASP A 295 -2.95 -15.19 -26.13
N ALA A 296 -3.13 -16.37 -26.72
CA ALA A 296 -4.38 -17.15 -26.68
C ALA A 296 -4.82 -17.60 -25.29
N PHE A 297 -3.92 -17.63 -24.30
CA PHE A 297 -4.27 -17.96 -22.90
C PHE A 297 -4.95 -16.80 -22.16
N PHE A 298 -4.78 -15.57 -22.64
CA PHE A 298 -5.32 -14.38 -21.98
C PHE A 298 -6.68 -14.01 -22.60
N GLN A 299 -7.75 -14.23 -21.85
CA GLN A 299 -9.13 -13.95 -22.30
C GLN A 299 -9.43 -12.45 -22.36
N SER A 300 -8.66 -11.61 -21.66
CA SER A 300 -8.86 -10.16 -21.62
C SER A 300 -7.54 -9.42 -21.33
N LEU A 301 -7.50 -8.12 -21.72
CA LEU A 301 -6.38 -7.24 -21.39
C LEU A 301 -6.17 -7.14 -19.86
N ALA A 302 -7.25 -7.13 -19.08
CA ALA A 302 -7.17 -7.10 -17.64
C ALA A 302 -6.53 -8.37 -17.05
N ALA A 303 -6.83 -9.55 -17.58
CA ALA A 303 -6.20 -10.80 -17.17
C ALA A 303 -4.69 -10.83 -17.50
N ARG A 304 -4.32 -10.27 -18.66
CA ARG A 304 -2.92 -10.11 -19.06
C ARG A 304 -2.16 -9.16 -18.13
N ALA A 305 -2.76 -8.02 -17.80
CA ALA A 305 -2.18 -7.04 -16.88
C ALA A 305 -2.00 -7.63 -15.47
N ASP A 306 -2.99 -8.40 -14.97
CA ASP A 306 -2.92 -9.06 -13.68
C ASP A 306 -1.82 -10.14 -13.64
N PHE A 307 -1.68 -10.93 -14.71
CA PHE A 307 -0.61 -11.90 -14.82
C PHE A 307 0.77 -11.24 -14.85
N ARG A 308 0.92 -10.11 -15.56
CA ARG A 308 2.17 -9.32 -15.56
C ARG A 308 2.51 -8.81 -14.16
N LEU A 309 1.52 -8.33 -13.41
CA LEU A 309 1.67 -7.91 -12.03
C LEU A 309 2.13 -9.08 -11.13
N LEU A 310 1.50 -10.26 -11.27
CA LEU A 310 1.90 -11.47 -10.55
C LEU A 310 3.34 -11.89 -10.88
N ALA A 311 3.69 -11.89 -12.16
CA ALA A 311 5.04 -12.21 -12.63
C ALA A 311 6.08 -11.25 -12.05
N LEU A 312 5.78 -9.94 -12.03
CA LEU A 312 6.63 -8.93 -11.40
C LEU A 312 6.85 -9.24 -9.90
N CYS A 313 5.79 -9.56 -9.15
CA CYS A 313 5.89 -9.93 -7.73
C CYS A 313 6.78 -11.17 -7.53
N LEU A 314 6.64 -12.20 -8.38
CA LEU A 314 7.45 -13.41 -8.31
C LEU A 314 8.92 -13.14 -8.64
N ILE A 315 9.19 -12.38 -9.71
CA ILE A 315 10.57 -12.03 -10.12
C ILE A 315 11.24 -11.19 -9.04
N LEU A 316 10.55 -10.16 -8.51
CA LEU A 316 11.05 -9.38 -7.37
C LEU A 316 11.33 -10.27 -6.16
N GLY A 317 10.43 -11.20 -5.82
CA GLY A 317 10.60 -12.11 -4.70
C GLY A 317 11.79 -13.04 -4.85
N ILE A 318 11.95 -13.63 -6.05
CA ILE A 318 13.08 -14.53 -6.38
C ILE A 318 14.41 -13.78 -6.44
N THR A 319 14.43 -12.49 -6.66
CA THR A 319 15.68 -11.71 -6.71
C THR A 319 16.03 -11.05 -5.37
N SER A 320 15.05 -10.81 -4.48
CA SER A 320 15.24 -10.03 -3.24
C SER A 320 15.53 -10.87 -1.98
N TRP A 321 15.50 -12.22 -2.05
CA TRP A 321 15.65 -13.10 -0.88
C TRP A 321 17.02 -13.07 -0.21
N THR A 322 18.05 -12.58 -0.89
CA THR A 322 19.46 -12.69 -0.48
C THR A 322 19.79 -11.94 0.82
N GLY A 323 19.19 -10.77 1.03
CA GLY A 323 19.39 -9.94 2.22
C GLY A 323 18.90 -10.63 3.49
N LEU A 324 17.63 -11.05 3.49
CA LEU A 324 17.00 -11.75 4.61
C LEU A 324 17.64 -13.13 4.85
N CYS A 325 18.03 -13.85 3.79
CA CYS A 325 18.74 -15.13 3.90
C CYS A 325 20.05 -14.99 4.70
N ARG A 326 20.86 -13.97 4.41
CA ARG A 326 22.10 -13.70 5.16
C ARG A 326 21.84 -13.41 6.64
N LEU A 327 20.81 -12.63 6.94
CA LEU A 327 20.43 -12.31 8.32
C LEU A 327 19.99 -13.58 9.07
N ILE A 328 19.12 -14.39 8.47
CA ILE A 328 18.63 -15.64 9.03
C ILE A 328 19.76 -16.64 9.22
N ARG A 329 20.68 -16.78 8.24
CA ARG A 329 21.88 -17.59 8.38
C ARG A 329 22.71 -17.20 9.60
N ALA A 330 23.00 -15.91 9.75
CA ALA A 330 23.80 -15.41 10.87
C ALA A 330 23.17 -15.73 12.23
N GLU A 331 21.86 -15.53 12.39
CA GLU A 331 21.18 -15.84 13.64
C GLU A 331 21.00 -17.34 13.86
N THR A 332 20.80 -18.14 12.80
CA THR A 332 20.75 -19.60 12.90
C THR A 332 22.09 -20.19 13.35
N LEU A 333 23.21 -19.66 12.87
CA LEU A 333 24.54 -20.04 13.33
C LEU A 333 24.73 -19.83 14.83
N LYS A 334 24.20 -18.75 15.37
CA LYS A 334 24.23 -18.42 16.78
C LYS A 334 23.29 -19.32 17.61
N LEU A 335 22.04 -19.47 17.16
CA LEU A 335 21.03 -20.29 17.84
C LEU A 335 21.44 -21.76 17.92
N ARG A 336 22.12 -22.27 16.90
CA ARG A 336 22.63 -23.66 16.88
C ARG A 336 23.59 -23.95 18.03
N GLU A 337 24.39 -22.99 18.47
CA GLU A 337 25.39 -23.15 19.54
C GLU A 337 24.78 -22.95 20.94
N MET A 338 23.51 -22.65 21.06
CA MET A 338 22.84 -22.46 22.35
C MET A 338 22.66 -23.77 23.10
N ASP A 339 22.81 -23.78 24.42
CA ASP A 339 22.78 -24.97 25.29
C ASP A 339 21.52 -25.82 25.11
N TYR A 340 20.36 -25.21 24.97
CA TYR A 340 19.10 -25.94 24.79
C TYR A 340 19.03 -26.69 23.44
N VAL A 341 19.67 -26.18 22.39
CA VAL A 341 19.78 -26.84 21.08
C VAL A 341 20.77 -28.00 21.15
N GLN A 342 21.90 -27.80 21.81
CA GLN A 342 22.90 -28.81 22.03
C GLN A 342 22.33 -29.96 22.90
N ALA A 343 21.62 -29.64 23.97
CA ALA A 343 20.95 -30.63 24.82
C ALA A 343 19.92 -31.49 24.02
N ALA A 344 19.10 -30.82 23.19
CA ALA A 344 18.15 -31.50 22.33
C ALA A 344 18.85 -32.51 21.35
N ARG A 345 20.00 -32.09 20.80
CA ARG A 345 20.83 -32.97 19.93
C ARG A 345 21.37 -34.15 20.66
N VAL A 346 21.93 -33.98 21.87
CA VAL A 346 22.46 -35.07 22.72
C VAL A 346 21.35 -36.05 23.11
N LEU A 347 20.14 -35.56 23.35
CA LEU A 347 18.95 -36.36 23.66
C LEU A 347 18.38 -37.09 22.42
N GLY A 348 19.02 -37.01 21.24
CA GLY A 348 18.60 -37.70 20.02
C GLY A 348 17.38 -37.15 19.33
N VAL A 349 17.00 -35.90 19.58
CA VAL A 349 15.91 -35.24 18.86
C VAL A 349 16.33 -35.03 17.40
N SER A 350 15.46 -35.42 16.45
CA SER A 350 15.74 -35.28 15.02
C SER A 350 16.01 -33.82 14.63
N GLU A 351 16.96 -33.59 13.72
CA GLU A 351 17.35 -32.26 13.27
C GLU A 351 16.17 -31.44 12.73
N PHE A 352 15.28 -32.06 11.95
CA PHE A 352 14.08 -31.40 11.45
C PHE A 352 13.17 -30.88 12.58
N ARG A 353 13.05 -31.65 13.68
CA ARG A 353 12.27 -31.22 14.85
C ARG A 353 12.99 -30.09 15.60
N ILE A 354 14.32 -30.11 15.67
CA ILE A 354 15.12 -29.01 16.22
C ILE A 354 14.89 -27.74 15.43
N LEU A 355 14.94 -27.83 14.09
CA LEU A 355 14.70 -26.67 13.21
C LEU A 355 13.31 -26.06 13.42
N LEU A 356 12.26 -26.88 13.39
CA LEU A 356 10.88 -26.38 13.49
C LEU A 356 10.48 -25.92 14.89
N ARG A 357 10.99 -26.57 15.96
CA ARG A 357 10.54 -26.32 17.34
C ARG A 357 11.46 -25.39 18.12
N HIS A 358 12.74 -25.33 17.77
CA HIS A 358 13.73 -24.56 18.54
C HIS A 358 14.33 -23.41 17.75
N ILE A 359 14.59 -23.54 16.45
CA ILE A 359 15.24 -22.51 15.65
C ILE A 359 14.21 -21.55 15.02
N LEU A 360 13.27 -22.10 14.25
CA LEU A 360 12.29 -21.29 13.51
C LEU A 360 11.47 -20.32 14.40
N PRO A 361 10.94 -20.72 15.58
CA PRO A 361 10.22 -19.81 16.44
C PRO A 361 11.08 -18.64 16.97
N ASN A 362 12.36 -18.90 17.20
CA ASN A 362 13.30 -17.88 17.68
C ASN A 362 13.72 -16.89 16.56
N LEU A 363 13.57 -17.26 15.29
CA LEU A 363 13.81 -16.38 14.16
C LEU A 363 12.61 -15.46 13.84
N PHE A 364 11.42 -15.78 14.39
CA PHE A 364 10.18 -15.11 14.02
C PHE A 364 10.22 -13.58 14.18
N HIS A 365 10.87 -13.09 15.25
CA HIS A 365 11.00 -11.65 15.49
C HIS A 365 11.82 -10.96 14.39
N LEU A 366 12.92 -11.59 13.92
CA LEU A 366 13.73 -11.07 12.81
C LEU A 366 12.96 -11.04 11.49
N VAL A 367 12.22 -12.12 11.23
CA VAL A 367 11.37 -12.22 10.03
C VAL A 367 10.33 -11.11 10.03
N LEU A 368 9.65 -10.89 11.16
CA LEU A 368 8.61 -9.86 11.28
C LEU A 368 9.16 -8.46 11.00
N ILE A 369 10.32 -8.14 11.56
CA ILE A 369 10.98 -6.84 11.36
C ILE A 369 11.41 -6.69 9.89
N SER A 370 12.05 -7.71 9.32
CA SER A 370 12.52 -7.67 7.93
C SER A 370 11.36 -7.53 6.94
N VAL A 371 10.29 -8.28 7.13
CA VAL A 371 9.06 -8.19 6.31
C VAL A 371 8.51 -6.77 6.30
N ALA A 372 8.44 -6.12 7.46
CA ALA A 372 7.91 -4.77 7.56
C ALA A 372 8.80 -3.73 6.87
N LEU A 373 10.13 -3.88 6.93
CA LEU A 373 11.10 -3.01 6.24
C LEU A 373 11.12 -3.28 4.72
N ASP A 374 11.11 -4.55 4.33
CA ASP A 374 11.15 -4.97 2.92
C ASP A 374 9.90 -4.51 2.16
N PHE A 375 8.73 -4.50 2.81
CA PHE A 375 7.49 -3.98 2.22
C PHE A 375 7.67 -2.58 1.61
N SER A 376 8.24 -1.66 2.37
CA SER A 376 8.47 -0.28 1.90
C SER A 376 9.45 -0.21 0.73
N SER A 377 10.54 -0.98 0.79
CA SER A 377 11.55 -1.02 -0.26
C SER A 377 11.00 -1.62 -1.56
N LEU A 378 10.11 -2.61 -1.47
CA LEU A 378 9.48 -3.27 -2.62
C LEU A 378 8.47 -2.35 -3.33
N VAL A 379 7.69 -1.57 -2.57
CA VAL A 379 6.80 -0.55 -3.16
C VAL A 379 7.60 0.51 -3.91
N LEU A 380 8.72 0.97 -3.35
CA LEU A 380 9.60 1.92 -4.03
C LEU A 380 10.30 1.29 -5.25
N ALA A 381 10.70 0.02 -5.17
CA ALA A 381 11.30 -0.69 -6.30
C ALA A 381 10.34 -0.80 -7.49
N GLU A 382 9.04 -1.03 -7.24
CA GLU A 382 8.02 -0.99 -8.30
C GLU A 382 7.97 0.37 -8.97
N ALA A 383 7.94 1.45 -8.20
CA ALA A 383 7.89 2.80 -8.77
C ALA A 383 9.11 3.09 -9.67
N VAL A 384 10.30 2.63 -9.27
CA VAL A 384 11.52 2.74 -10.09
C VAL A 384 11.41 1.90 -11.37
N LEU A 385 10.92 0.66 -11.29
CA LEU A 385 10.75 -0.22 -12.45
C LEU A 385 9.70 0.32 -13.43
N SER A 386 8.58 0.82 -12.92
CA SER A 386 7.54 1.45 -13.73
C SER A 386 8.03 2.75 -14.37
N TYR A 387 8.84 3.54 -13.67
CA TYR A 387 9.48 4.74 -14.20
C TYR A 387 10.35 4.45 -15.45
N ILE A 388 10.99 3.29 -15.52
CA ILE A 388 11.77 2.85 -16.69
C ILE A 388 10.96 1.96 -17.67
N ASN A 389 9.61 1.93 -17.54
CA ASN A 389 8.68 1.13 -18.36
C ASN A 389 8.84 -0.40 -18.27
N ILE A 390 9.46 -0.92 -17.22
CA ILE A 390 9.66 -2.36 -16.99
C ILE A 390 8.75 -2.90 -15.88
N GLY A 391 8.05 -2.03 -15.17
CA GLY A 391 7.16 -2.37 -14.07
C GLY A 391 5.86 -3.02 -14.50
N VAL A 392 4.77 -2.62 -13.86
CA VAL A 392 3.42 -3.09 -14.12
C VAL A 392 2.94 -2.70 -15.54
N ASP A 393 1.85 -3.30 -15.99
CA ASP A 393 1.26 -2.96 -17.27
C ASP A 393 0.84 -1.48 -17.30
N PRO A 394 1.06 -0.74 -18.42
CA PRO A 394 0.62 0.65 -18.53
C PRO A 394 -0.89 0.87 -18.34
N SER A 395 -1.70 -0.15 -18.57
CA SER A 395 -3.15 -0.11 -18.31
C SER A 395 -3.52 -0.32 -16.84
N THR A 396 -2.56 -0.71 -15.99
CA THR A 396 -2.76 -0.88 -14.55
C THR A 396 -2.54 0.44 -13.83
N GLU A 397 -3.52 0.84 -13.02
CA GLU A 397 -3.35 2.01 -12.17
C GLU A 397 -2.28 1.72 -11.10
N SER A 398 -1.17 2.43 -11.18
CA SER A 398 -0.09 2.40 -10.19
C SER A 398 0.55 3.78 -10.05
N TRP A 399 1.06 4.06 -8.87
CA TRP A 399 1.77 5.31 -8.63
C TRP A 399 3.04 5.41 -9.47
N GLY A 400 3.72 4.29 -9.74
CA GLY A 400 4.89 4.23 -10.61
C GLY A 400 4.57 4.64 -12.05
N ASN A 401 3.47 4.13 -12.62
CA ASN A 401 2.99 4.54 -13.94
C ASN A 401 2.60 6.03 -13.97
N MET A 402 1.92 6.53 -12.91
CA MET A 402 1.58 7.96 -12.81
C MET A 402 2.83 8.83 -12.78
N ILE A 403 3.87 8.45 -12.02
CA ILE A 403 5.15 9.17 -11.98
C ILE A 403 5.86 9.13 -13.36
N ASN A 404 5.83 7.98 -14.03
CA ASN A 404 6.43 7.83 -15.35
C ASN A 404 5.77 8.75 -16.40
N THR A 405 4.45 8.82 -16.43
CA THR A 405 3.73 9.73 -17.33
C THR A 405 3.95 11.19 -16.95
N ALA A 406 3.87 11.52 -15.65
CA ALA A 406 3.99 12.88 -15.15
C ALA A 406 5.36 13.54 -15.43
N ARG A 407 6.46 12.77 -15.52
CA ARG A 407 7.81 13.32 -15.80
C ARG A 407 7.89 14.09 -17.11
N LEU A 408 7.18 13.61 -18.14
CA LEU A 408 7.15 14.26 -19.45
C LEU A 408 6.27 15.50 -19.44
N GLU A 409 5.26 15.50 -18.61
CA GLU A 409 4.25 16.56 -18.50
C GLU A 409 4.74 17.76 -17.66
N LEU A 410 5.73 17.57 -16.81
CA LEU A 410 6.39 18.67 -16.08
C LEU A 410 7.16 19.63 -17.02
N ALA A 411 7.57 19.16 -18.20
CA ALA A 411 8.27 19.98 -19.19
C ALA A 411 7.32 20.78 -20.10
N ARG A 412 6.01 20.68 -19.91
CA ARG A 412 5.00 21.43 -20.67
C ARG A 412 4.87 22.88 -20.20
N ASP A 413 4.24 23.67 -21.00
CA ASP A 413 3.80 25.04 -20.66
C ASP A 413 2.27 25.12 -20.87
N PRO A 414 1.46 25.26 -19.79
CA PRO A 414 1.81 25.23 -18.37
C PRO A 414 2.24 23.82 -17.85
N PRO A 415 3.11 23.76 -16.81
CA PRO A 415 3.60 22.48 -16.28
C PRO A 415 2.49 21.73 -15.53
N VAL A 416 2.35 20.42 -15.84
CA VAL A 416 1.39 19.53 -15.18
C VAL A 416 2.06 18.84 -14.00
N TRP A 417 1.92 19.39 -12.81
CA TRP A 417 2.60 18.92 -11.58
C TRP A 417 1.70 18.07 -10.65
N TRP A 418 0.39 18.17 -10.77
CA TRP A 418 -0.56 17.61 -9.82
C TRP A 418 -0.62 16.07 -9.84
N SER A 419 -0.48 15.45 -11.00
CA SER A 419 -0.44 13.99 -11.11
C SER A 419 0.78 13.40 -10.38
N LEU A 420 1.96 14.05 -10.51
CA LEU A 420 3.15 13.68 -9.78
C LEU A 420 2.98 13.85 -8.26
N LEU A 421 2.44 14.98 -7.84
CA LEU A 421 2.22 15.27 -6.42
C LEU A 421 1.22 14.30 -5.79
N GLY A 422 0.16 13.96 -6.51
CA GLY A 422 -0.84 12.98 -6.07
C GLY A 422 -0.21 11.60 -5.85
N ALA A 423 0.44 11.05 -6.87
CA ALA A 423 1.11 9.74 -6.79
C ALA A 423 2.16 9.71 -5.68
N PHE A 424 3.03 10.73 -5.61
CA PHE A 424 4.06 10.84 -4.59
C PHE A 424 3.46 10.94 -3.17
N GLY A 425 2.40 11.73 -2.99
CA GLY A 425 1.75 11.93 -1.68
C GLY A 425 1.18 10.63 -1.12
N PHE A 426 0.43 9.87 -1.93
CA PHE A 426 -0.14 8.58 -1.50
C PHE A 426 0.94 7.54 -1.21
N MET A 427 1.95 7.42 -2.10
CA MET A 427 3.07 6.52 -1.91
C MET A 427 3.89 6.89 -0.66
N PHE A 428 4.15 8.18 -0.43
CA PHE A 428 4.87 8.68 0.74
C PHE A 428 4.15 8.31 2.04
N VAL A 429 2.84 8.51 2.11
CA VAL A 429 2.05 8.16 3.31
C VAL A 429 2.11 6.66 3.57
N LEU A 430 1.96 5.81 2.55
CA LEU A 430 2.03 4.36 2.69
C LEU A 430 3.40 3.93 3.22
N VAL A 431 4.49 4.37 2.58
CA VAL A 431 5.86 4.01 2.93
C VAL A 431 6.23 4.54 4.32
N LEU A 432 5.85 5.78 4.64
CA LEU A 432 6.10 6.37 5.96
C LEU A 432 5.42 5.57 7.07
N CYS A 433 4.12 5.24 6.90
CA CYS A 433 3.38 4.48 7.90
C CYS A 433 3.92 3.05 8.03
N ALA A 434 4.34 2.41 6.93
CA ALA A 434 4.97 1.09 6.99
C ALA A 434 6.30 1.12 7.75
N ASN A 435 7.15 2.09 7.49
CA ASN A 435 8.44 2.25 8.20
C ASN A 435 8.24 2.57 9.69
N LEU A 436 7.33 3.50 10.03
CA LEU A 436 7.02 3.80 11.43
C LEU A 436 6.47 2.59 12.19
N LEU A 437 5.63 1.78 11.53
CA LEU A 437 5.14 0.54 12.14
C LEU A 437 6.27 -0.47 12.30
N ALA A 438 7.16 -0.62 11.32
CA ALA A 438 8.33 -1.49 11.37
C ALA A 438 9.25 -1.13 12.54
N ASP A 439 9.52 0.16 12.76
CA ASP A 439 10.33 0.63 13.89
C ASP A 439 9.70 0.29 15.24
N VAL A 440 8.39 0.52 15.38
CA VAL A 440 7.66 0.17 16.62
C VAL A 440 7.64 -1.34 16.84
N LEU A 441 7.47 -2.15 15.79
CA LEU A 441 7.55 -3.61 15.86
C LEU A 441 8.95 -4.05 16.30
N ARG A 442 9.99 -3.49 15.70
CA ARG A 442 11.39 -3.75 16.07
C ARG A 442 11.64 -3.47 17.55
N ASP A 443 11.23 -2.31 18.02
CA ASP A 443 11.40 -1.92 19.43
C ASP A 443 10.61 -2.79 20.40
N ALA A 444 9.43 -3.26 20.00
CA ALA A 444 8.56 -4.09 20.82
C ALA A 444 9.03 -5.55 20.92
N PHE A 445 9.60 -6.09 19.83
CA PHE A 445 10.03 -7.48 19.73
C PHE A 445 11.54 -7.69 20.02
N ASP A 446 12.32 -6.62 20.28
CA ASP A 446 13.74 -6.74 20.67
C ASP A 446 13.87 -7.25 22.12
N PRO A 447 14.40 -8.48 22.34
CA PRO A 447 14.53 -9.05 23.68
C PRO A 447 15.59 -8.34 24.54
N LYS A 448 16.53 -7.60 23.94
CA LYS A 448 17.62 -6.95 24.68
C LYS A 448 17.17 -5.74 25.50
N ARG A 449 16.08 -5.08 25.11
CA ARG A 449 15.55 -3.91 25.83
C ARG A 449 14.80 -4.26 27.12
N ASP A 450 14.35 -5.49 27.29
CA ASP A 450 13.63 -5.91 28.51
C ASP A 450 14.56 -6.11 29.73
N HIS A 451 15.89 -6.10 29.54
CA HIS A 451 16.87 -6.25 30.62
C HIS A 451 17.43 -4.92 31.14
N VAL A 452 17.03 -3.78 30.56
CA VAL A 452 17.55 -2.43 30.92
C VAL A 452 16.48 -1.56 31.60
N ALA A 453 15.25 -2.04 31.71
CA ALA A 453 14.11 -1.40 32.42
C ALA A 453 13.79 -2.22 33.73
#